data_a0407afc0fc7c1c07ff13e79dc82779c
#
_entry.id   a0407afc0fc7c1c07ff13e79dc82779c
#
_cell.length_a   1.000
_cell.length_b   1.000
_cell.length_c   1.000
_cell.angle_alpha   90.00
_cell.angle_beta   90.00
_cell.angle_gamma   90.00
#
_symmetry.space_group_name_H-M   'P 1'
#
loop_
_entity.id
_entity.type
_entity.pdbx_description
1 polymer ?
#
loop_
_entity_poly.entity_id
_entity_poly.type
_entity_poly.pdbx_seq_one_letter_code
_entity_poly.pdbx_strand_id
1 'polypeptide(L)'
;MDFNQFTHKTQKAISTAQNLALIEGHQMIENGHLLKAIFEIDNSFVPNLIKKFGINVSILEEATASIVKSYPKVSGGDVQMSRNIQKTLNEALVEASKLKDDYISLEHLLIGLLKPNDSIAQLLKDNGLNKKELIEVIKQLRDGDTVSSSNHEENFNALNKYARNLNSLAKDGKLDPVIGRDDEIRRVLQILTRRTKNNPILIGEPGVGKTAIAEGLARKIIK
;
A
#
# COMPACT_ATOMS: atom_id res chain seq x y z
N MET A 1 5.64 -22.76 -8.21
CA MET A 1 5.55 -21.55 -7.38
C MET A 1 4.40 -21.76 -6.40
N ASP A 2 4.65 -21.67 -5.12
CA ASP A 2 3.58 -21.87 -4.12
C ASP A 2 2.83 -20.54 -3.92
N PHE A 3 1.58 -20.49 -4.39
CA PHE A 3 0.73 -19.29 -4.28
C PHE A 3 0.36 -18.93 -2.85
N ASN A 4 0.48 -19.87 -1.88
CA ASN A 4 0.21 -19.60 -0.48
C ASN A 4 1.22 -18.63 0.17
N GLN A 5 2.37 -18.43 -0.46
CA GLN A 5 3.38 -17.47 -0.01
C GLN A 5 3.08 -16.02 -0.43
N PHE A 6 2.00 -15.77 -1.17
CA PHE A 6 1.61 -14.44 -1.61
C PHE A 6 0.47 -13.90 -0.76
N THR A 7 0.48 -12.59 -0.50
CA THR A 7 -0.68 -11.93 0.13
C THR A 7 -1.90 -12.04 -0.77
N HIS A 8 -3.10 -11.92 -0.21
CA HIS A 8 -4.35 -12.02 -0.98
C HIS A 8 -4.41 -10.98 -2.12
N LYS A 9 -3.95 -9.75 -1.88
CA LYS A 9 -3.88 -8.74 -2.94
C LYS A 9 -2.88 -9.12 -4.04
N THR A 10 -1.74 -9.68 -3.68
CA THR A 10 -0.74 -10.12 -4.65
C THR A 10 -1.24 -11.28 -5.50
N GLN A 11 -1.91 -12.27 -4.88
CA GLN A 11 -2.57 -13.36 -5.62
C GLN A 11 -3.62 -12.81 -6.60
N LYS A 12 -4.44 -11.86 -6.14
CA LYS A 12 -5.44 -11.20 -6.96
C LYS A 12 -4.80 -10.42 -8.11
N ALA A 13 -3.67 -9.73 -7.89
CA ALA A 13 -2.95 -9.03 -8.95
C ALA A 13 -2.47 -9.98 -10.05
N ILE A 14 -1.91 -11.12 -9.67
CA ILE A 14 -1.44 -12.13 -10.63
C ILE A 14 -2.62 -12.71 -11.43
N SER A 15 -3.72 -13.07 -10.76
CA SER A 15 -4.92 -13.60 -11.45
C SER A 15 -5.59 -12.54 -12.33
N THR A 16 -5.64 -11.29 -11.91
CA THR A 16 -6.14 -10.18 -12.74
C THR A 16 -5.24 -9.94 -13.94
N ALA A 17 -3.92 -10.01 -13.80
CA ALA A 17 -2.98 -9.91 -14.93
C ALA A 17 -3.21 -11.00 -15.97
N GLN A 18 -3.49 -12.23 -15.53
CA GLN A 18 -3.85 -13.35 -16.43
C GLN A 18 -5.15 -13.07 -17.16
N ASN A 19 -6.17 -12.60 -16.46
CA ASN A 19 -7.47 -12.26 -17.06
C ASN A 19 -7.35 -11.11 -18.07
N LEU A 20 -6.54 -10.08 -17.76
CA LEU A 20 -6.27 -8.98 -18.69
C LEU A 20 -5.61 -9.48 -19.98
N ALA A 21 -4.61 -10.36 -19.89
CA ALA A 21 -3.97 -10.95 -21.07
C ALA A 21 -4.99 -11.73 -21.92
N LEU A 22 -5.85 -12.51 -21.28
CA LEU A 22 -6.89 -13.29 -21.95
C LEU A 22 -7.91 -12.39 -22.67
N ILE A 23 -8.45 -11.37 -21.96
CA ILE A 23 -9.47 -10.45 -22.50
C ILE A 23 -8.91 -9.64 -23.68
N GLU A 24 -7.64 -9.21 -23.59
CA GLU A 24 -7.02 -8.42 -24.64
C GLU A 24 -6.51 -9.27 -25.82
N GLY A 25 -6.61 -10.61 -25.72
CA GLY A 25 -6.18 -11.55 -26.77
C GLY A 25 -4.66 -11.71 -26.85
N HIS A 26 -3.97 -11.57 -25.73
CA HIS A 26 -2.53 -11.78 -25.64
C HIS A 26 -2.21 -13.21 -25.20
N GLN A 27 -1.29 -13.89 -25.90
CA GLN A 27 -0.89 -15.26 -25.56
C GLN A 27 0.08 -15.34 -24.38
N MET A 28 0.73 -14.23 -24.05
CA MET A 28 1.69 -14.16 -22.95
C MET A 28 1.26 -13.15 -21.90
N ILE A 29 1.34 -13.55 -20.63
CA ILE A 29 1.22 -12.63 -19.50
C ILE A 29 2.56 -11.89 -19.38
N GLU A 30 2.56 -10.59 -19.63
CA GLU A 30 3.73 -9.73 -19.55
C GLU A 30 3.67 -8.83 -18.31
N ASN A 31 4.78 -8.18 -17.96
CA ASN A 31 4.86 -7.26 -16.82
C ASN A 31 3.91 -6.06 -16.91
N GLY A 32 3.51 -5.68 -18.15
CA GLY A 32 2.48 -4.66 -18.35
C GLY A 32 1.12 -5.05 -17.80
N HIS A 33 0.72 -6.32 -18.00
CA HIS A 33 -0.52 -6.83 -17.42
C HIS A 33 -0.45 -6.84 -15.89
N LEU A 34 0.70 -7.22 -15.31
CA LEU A 34 0.89 -7.25 -13.88
C LEU A 34 0.83 -5.84 -13.26
N LEU A 35 1.52 -4.86 -13.84
CA LEU A 35 1.51 -3.48 -13.34
C LEU A 35 0.11 -2.86 -13.48
N LYS A 36 -0.58 -3.08 -14.60
CA LYS A 36 -1.97 -2.65 -14.82
C LYS A 36 -2.90 -3.28 -13.77
N ALA A 37 -2.77 -4.59 -13.53
CA ALA A 37 -3.55 -5.29 -12.51
C ALA A 37 -3.28 -4.75 -11.09
N ILE A 38 -2.04 -4.43 -10.75
CA ILE A 38 -1.70 -3.82 -9.47
C ILE A 38 -2.45 -2.49 -9.27
N PHE A 39 -2.47 -1.61 -10.28
CA PHE A 39 -3.22 -0.35 -10.21
C PHE A 39 -4.74 -0.55 -10.11
N GLU A 40 -5.30 -1.57 -10.79
CA GLU A 40 -6.73 -1.87 -10.74
C GLU A 40 -7.19 -2.36 -9.35
N ILE A 41 -6.36 -3.13 -8.64
CA ILE A 41 -6.74 -3.74 -7.36
C ILE A 41 -6.30 -2.93 -6.14
N ASP A 42 -5.31 -2.05 -6.29
CA ASP A 42 -4.79 -1.25 -5.19
C ASP A 42 -4.71 0.22 -5.56
N ASN A 43 -5.70 0.97 -5.09
CA ASN A 43 -5.80 2.41 -5.28
C ASN A 43 -5.17 3.23 -4.13
N SER A 44 -4.47 2.60 -3.20
CA SER A 44 -3.98 3.26 -2.00
C SER A 44 -2.49 3.01 -1.71
N PHE A 45 -2.07 1.79 -1.48
CA PHE A 45 -0.73 1.47 -1.01
C PHE A 45 0.33 1.75 -2.11
N VAL A 46 0.24 1.06 -3.24
CA VAL A 46 1.20 1.21 -4.35
C VAL A 46 1.19 2.62 -4.95
N PRO A 47 0.02 3.26 -5.22
CA PRO A 47 -0.01 4.64 -5.67
C PRO A 47 0.62 5.63 -4.68
N ASN A 48 0.41 5.46 -3.37
CA ASN A 48 1.04 6.31 -2.37
C ASN A 48 2.56 6.09 -2.28
N LEU A 49 3.01 4.84 -2.43
CA LEU A 49 4.43 4.50 -2.50
C LEU A 49 5.10 5.20 -3.71
N ILE A 50 4.51 5.10 -4.90
CA ILE A 50 5.00 5.73 -6.13
C ILE A 50 5.02 7.25 -6.03
N LYS A 51 3.99 7.87 -5.42
CA LYS A 51 3.94 9.33 -5.19
C LYS A 51 5.09 9.85 -4.33
N LYS A 52 5.66 9.04 -3.43
CA LYS A 52 6.84 9.46 -2.63
C LYS A 52 8.09 9.72 -3.49
N PHE A 53 8.12 9.18 -4.69
CA PHE A 53 9.17 9.46 -5.69
C PHE A 53 8.85 10.67 -6.60
N GLY A 54 7.76 11.40 -6.30
CA GLY A 54 7.32 12.53 -7.13
C GLY A 54 6.67 12.11 -8.46
N ILE A 55 6.37 10.83 -8.63
CA ILE A 55 5.82 10.29 -9.88
C ILE A 55 4.32 10.52 -9.94
N ASN A 56 3.83 10.99 -11.08
CA ASN A 56 2.40 11.09 -11.35
C ASN A 56 1.84 9.72 -11.73
N VAL A 57 1.04 9.16 -10.85
CA VAL A 57 0.47 7.80 -11.01
C VAL A 57 -0.41 7.71 -12.24
N SER A 58 -1.26 8.71 -12.53
CA SER A 58 -2.15 8.67 -13.70
C SER A 58 -1.39 8.61 -15.02
N ILE A 59 -0.28 9.35 -15.13
CA ILE A 59 0.60 9.28 -16.31
C ILE A 59 1.23 7.89 -16.44
N LEU A 60 1.64 7.30 -15.33
CA LEU A 60 2.22 5.96 -15.31
C LEU A 60 1.20 4.90 -15.69
N GLU A 61 -0.05 5.03 -15.23
CA GLU A 61 -1.18 4.15 -15.61
C GLU A 61 -1.47 4.23 -17.10
N GLU A 62 -1.57 5.44 -17.67
CA GLU A 62 -1.80 5.66 -19.11
C GLU A 62 -0.66 5.09 -19.97
N ALA A 63 0.60 5.31 -19.57
CA ALA A 63 1.76 4.77 -20.25
C ALA A 63 1.76 3.23 -20.18
N THR A 64 1.45 2.66 -19.01
CA THR A 64 1.30 1.21 -18.85
C THR A 64 0.21 0.64 -19.76
N ALA A 65 -0.96 1.28 -19.82
CA ALA A 65 -2.06 0.87 -20.69
C ALA A 65 -1.66 0.93 -22.17
N SER A 66 -0.88 1.93 -22.57
CA SER A 66 -0.36 2.07 -23.95
C SER A 66 0.62 0.95 -24.29
N ILE A 67 1.52 0.56 -23.37
CA ILE A 67 2.42 -0.58 -23.54
C ILE A 67 1.63 -1.87 -23.69
N VAL A 68 0.62 -2.11 -22.82
CA VAL A 68 -0.21 -3.31 -22.90
C VAL A 68 -0.92 -3.41 -24.25
N LYS A 69 -1.48 -2.32 -24.76
CA LYS A 69 -2.12 -2.28 -26.08
C LYS A 69 -1.17 -2.60 -27.24
N SER A 70 0.14 -2.39 -27.06
CA SER A 70 1.15 -2.68 -28.10
C SER A 70 1.58 -4.15 -28.15
N TYR A 71 1.16 -4.99 -27.22
CA TYR A 71 1.52 -6.41 -27.21
C TYR A 71 0.84 -7.16 -28.37
N PRO A 72 1.51 -8.19 -28.92
CA PRO A 72 0.97 -8.96 -30.03
C PRO A 72 -0.32 -9.68 -29.63
N LYS A 73 -1.36 -9.54 -30.46
CA LYS A 73 -2.62 -10.27 -30.32
C LYS A 73 -2.58 -11.55 -31.11
N VAL A 74 -2.99 -12.65 -30.52
CA VAL A 74 -3.01 -13.98 -31.16
C VAL A 74 -4.37 -14.61 -30.89
N SER A 75 -5.00 -15.13 -31.91
CA SER A 75 -6.28 -15.84 -31.83
C SER A 75 -6.05 -17.29 -31.43
N GLY A 76 -6.53 -17.69 -30.25
CA GLY A 76 -6.53 -19.08 -29.77
C GLY A 76 -5.22 -19.48 -29.10
N GLY A 77 -5.35 -20.34 -28.09
CA GLY A 77 -4.25 -20.89 -27.32
C GLY A 77 -4.33 -20.51 -25.81
N ASP A 78 -3.67 -21.32 -24.99
CA ASP A 78 -3.56 -21.06 -23.55
C ASP A 78 -2.62 -19.88 -23.29
N VAL A 79 -3.03 -19.02 -22.35
CA VAL A 79 -2.21 -17.88 -21.92
C VAL A 79 -1.10 -18.39 -21.00
N GLN A 80 0.15 -18.07 -21.33
CA GLN A 80 1.33 -18.52 -20.61
C GLN A 80 2.09 -17.34 -19.98
N MET A 81 2.81 -17.59 -18.90
CA MET A 81 3.69 -16.58 -18.29
C MET A 81 4.94 -16.37 -19.14
N SER A 82 5.23 -15.11 -19.51
CA SER A 82 6.47 -14.76 -20.21
C SER A 82 7.70 -14.97 -19.31
N ARG A 83 8.88 -15.02 -19.92
CA ARG A 83 10.16 -15.09 -19.18
C ARG A 83 10.37 -13.85 -18.27
N ASN A 84 9.86 -12.70 -18.69
CA ASN A 84 10.03 -11.46 -17.92
C ASN A 84 9.18 -11.47 -16.66
N ILE A 85 7.91 -11.89 -16.72
CA ILE A 85 7.08 -12.00 -15.52
C ILE A 85 7.63 -13.05 -14.54
N GLN A 86 8.17 -14.18 -15.06
CA GLN A 86 8.83 -15.17 -14.21
C GLN A 86 10.04 -14.58 -13.46
N LYS A 87 10.86 -13.75 -14.14
CA LYS A 87 11.97 -13.03 -13.49
C LYS A 87 11.46 -12.06 -12.43
N THR A 88 10.38 -11.33 -12.70
CA THR A 88 9.73 -10.41 -11.75
C THR A 88 9.29 -11.14 -10.48
N LEU A 89 8.58 -12.25 -10.64
CA LEU A 89 8.08 -13.04 -9.50
C LEU A 89 9.21 -13.68 -8.69
N ASN A 90 10.26 -14.18 -9.36
CA ASN A 90 11.43 -14.72 -8.69
C ASN A 90 12.20 -13.63 -7.93
N GLU A 91 12.35 -12.43 -8.49
CA GLU A 91 12.99 -11.31 -7.79
C GLU A 91 12.15 -10.86 -6.60
N ALA A 92 10.83 -10.81 -6.71
CA ALA A 92 9.93 -10.50 -5.60
C ALA A 92 10.11 -11.47 -4.43
N LEU A 93 10.23 -12.77 -4.71
CA LEU A 93 10.50 -13.81 -3.71
C LEU A 93 11.87 -13.62 -3.05
N VAL A 94 12.92 -13.33 -3.82
CA VAL A 94 14.26 -13.07 -3.29
C VAL A 94 14.26 -11.84 -2.37
N GLU A 95 13.56 -10.76 -2.74
CA GLU A 95 13.52 -9.55 -1.92
C GLU A 95 12.67 -9.74 -0.67
N ALA A 96 11.56 -10.46 -0.72
CA ALA A 96 10.78 -10.83 0.47
C ALA A 96 11.64 -11.60 1.48
N SER A 97 12.41 -12.60 1.01
CA SER A 97 13.35 -13.35 1.86
C SER A 97 14.44 -12.46 2.49
N LYS A 98 15.00 -11.48 1.74
CA LYS A 98 15.99 -10.52 2.27
C LYS A 98 15.41 -9.59 3.32
N LEU A 99 14.15 -9.21 3.18
CA LEU A 99 13.42 -8.38 4.12
C LEU A 99 12.89 -9.17 5.32
N LYS A 100 13.05 -10.50 5.31
CA LYS A 100 12.56 -11.45 6.33
C LYS A 100 11.04 -11.44 6.44
N ASP A 101 10.38 -11.30 5.30
CA ASP A 101 8.93 -11.34 5.18
C ASP A 101 8.43 -12.76 4.94
N ASP A 102 7.35 -13.14 5.61
CA ASP A 102 6.72 -14.46 5.47
C ASP A 102 5.87 -14.53 4.19
N TYR A 103 5.38 -13.38 3.71
CA TYR A 103 4.55 -13.29 2.52
C TYR A 103 5.12 -12.32 1.49
N ILE A 104 4.88 -12.64 0.21
CA ILE A 104 5.21 -11.77 -0.92
C ILE A 104 4.03 -10.81 -1.14
N SER A 105 4.25 -9.52 -0.95
CA SER A 105 3.27 -8.44 -1.05
C SER A 105 3.44 -7.62 -2.34
N LEU A 106 2.55 -6.65 -2.58
CA LEU A 106 2.57 -5.81 -3.79
C LEU A 106 3.87 -5.00 -3.93
N GLU A 107 4.47 -4.55 -2.84
CA GLU A 107 5.76 -3.85 -2.90
C GLU A 107 6.90 -4.75 -3.39
N HIS A 108 6.86 -6.05 -3.06
CA HIS A 108 7.84 -6.99 -3.60
C HIS A 108 7.66 -7.18 -5.11
N LEU A 109 6.39 -7.22 -5.59
CA LEU A 109 6.12 -7.21 -7.04
C LEU A 109 6.65 -5.94 -7.69
N LEU A 110 6.47 -4.77 -7.07
CA LEU A 110 6.97 -3.50 -7.60
C LEU A 110 8.50 -3.50 -7.68
N ILE A 111 9.20 -4.04 -6.66
CA ILE A 111 10.66 -4.23 -6.70
C ILE A 111 11.03 -5.20 -7.83
N GLY A 112 10.29 -6.31 -7.95
CA GLY A 112 10.50 -7.33 -8.98
C GLY A 112 10.36 -6.79 -10.39
N LEU A 113 9.42 -5.88 -10.65
CA LEU A 113 9.20 -5.24 -11.95
C LEU A 113 10.40 -4.41 -12.44
N LEU A 114 11.29 -3.99 -11.55
CA LEU A 114 12.51 -3.27 -11.92
C LEU A 114 13.64 -4.18 -12.41
N LYS A 115 13.51 -5.51 -12.24
CA LYS A 115 14.58 -6.48 -12.57
C LYS A 115 14.71 -6.83 -14.04
N PRO A 116 13.61 -7.12 -14.77
CA PRO A 116 13.68 -7.46 -16.19
C PRO A 116 14.22 -6.30 -17.02
N ASN A 117 14.65 -6.62 -18.25
CA ASN A 117 15.01 -5.61 -19.24
C ASN A 117 13.89 -5.52 -20.28
N ASP A 118 12.75 -4.96 -19.87
CA ASP A 118 11.54 -4.79 -20.71
C ASP A 118 11.02 -3.35 -20.63
N SER A 119 9.99 -3.05 -21.42
CA SER A 119 9.41 -1.70 -21.50
C SER A 119 8.82 -1.21 -20.18
N ILE A 120 8.33 -2.11 -19.32
CA ILE A 120 7.79 -1.72 -18.01
C ILE A 120 8.90 -1.36 -17.03
N ALA A 121 9.95 -2.17 -16.96
CA ALA A 121 11.12 -1.84 -16.12
C ALA A 121 11.78 -0.53 -16.58
N GLN A 122 11.83 -0.30 -17.89
CA GLN A 122 12.36 0.96 -18.44
C GLN A 122 11.43 2.14 -18.08
N LEU A 123 10.11 2.00 -18.27
CA LEU A 123 9.12 3.02 -17.89
C LEU A 123 9.25 3.43 -16.41
N LEU A 124 9.36 2.46 -15.51
CA LEU A 124 9.50 2.72 -14.08
C LEU A 124 10.81 3.46 -13.75
N LYS A 125 11.93 3.04 -14.36
CA LYS A 125 13.24 3.67 -14.17
C LYS A 125 13.31 5.09 -14.75
N ASP A 126 12.76 5.31 -15.93
CA ASP A 126 12.73 6.62 -16.58
C ASP A 126 11.89 7.65 -15.80
N ASN A 127 10.89 7.15 -15.04
CA ASN A 127 10.13 7.97 -14.11
C ASN A 127 10.81 8.12 -12.74
N GLY A 128 12.04 7.63 -12.55
CA GLY A 128 12.83 7.84 -11.35
C GLY A 128 12.69 6.74 -10.29
N LEU A 129 11.99 5.64 -10.57
CA LEU A 129 11.94 4.51 -9.65
C LEU A 129 13.25 3.72 -9.75
N ASN A 130 14.02 3.67 -8.66
CA ASN A 130 15.16 2.79 -8.57
C ASN A 130 15.01 1.80 -7.39
N LYS A 131 15.58 0.62 -7.57
CA LYS A 131 15.41 -0.48 -6.62
C LYS A 131 15.93 -0.15 -5.21
N LYS A 132 17.07 0.52 -5.09
CA LYS A 132 17.70 0.80 -3.79
C LYS A 132 16.84 1.76 -2.96
N GLU A 133 16.47 2.88 -3.56
CA GLU A 133 15.63 3.88 -2.91
C GLU A 133 14.23 3.34 -2.60
N LEU A 134 13.67 2.51 -3.50
CA LEU A 134 12.38 1.86 -3.27
C LEU A 134 12.41 0.98 -2.01
N ILE A 135 13.44 0.17 -1.84
CA ILE A 135 13.61 -0.67 -0.65
C ILE A 135 13.79 0.20 0.62
N GLU A 136 14.53 1.30 0.55
CA GLU A 136 14.70 2.21 1.68
C GLU A 136 13.38 2.89 2.08
N VAL A 137 12.61 3.36 1.11
CA VAL A 137 11.29 3.96 1.36
C VAL A 137 10.31 2.93 1.94
N ILE A 138 10.31 1.69 1.45
CA ILE A 138 9.49 0.60 2.00
C ILE A 138 9.86 0.34 3.46
N LYS A 139 11.15 0.25 3.79
CA LYS A 139 11.61 0.05 5.18
C LYS A 139 11.19 1.19 6.11
N GLN A 140 11.29 2.43 5.64
CA GLN A 140 10.85 3.60 6.40
C GLN A 140 9.33 3.61 6.63
N LEU A 141 8.54 3.20 5.63
CA LEU A 141 7.08 3.14 5.73
C LEU A 141 6.61 2.04 6.68
N ARG A 142 7.36 0.96 6.78
CA ARG A 142 7.04 -0.19 7.65
C ARG A 142 7.46 0.03 9.10
N ASP A 143 8.33 1.00 9.39
CA ASP A 143 8.85 1.32 10.75
C ASP A 143 9.32 0.07 11.52
N GLY A 144 9.94 -0.87 10.81
CA GLY A 144 10.44 -2.14 11.36
C GLY A 144 9.46 -3.32 11.28
N ASP A 145 8.22 -3.12 10.84
CA ASP A 145 7.26 -4.20 10.64
C ASP A 145 7.63 -5.10 9.44
N THR A 146 7.31 -6.40 9.56
CA THR A 146 7.46 -7.40 8.50
C THR A 146 6.10 -7.82 7.95
N VAL A 147 6.07 -8.33 6.72
CA VAL A 147 4.85 -8.89 6.12
C VAL A 147 4.60 -10.28 6.68
N SER A 148 4.00 -10.33 7.86
CA SER A 148 3.72 -11.56 8.62
C SER A 148 2.30 -12.12 8.41
N SER A 149 1.46 -11.43 7.64
CA SER A 149 0.09 -11.89 7.37
C SER A 149 -0.28 -11.75 5.89
N SER A 150 -1.18 -12.62 5.43
CA SER A 150 -1.73 -12.59 4.06
C SER A 150 -2.56 -11.34 3.74
N ASN A 151 -3.01 -10.58 4.76
CA ASN A 151 -3.80 -9.35 4.63
C ASN A 151 -2.99 -8.08 4.93
N HIS A 152 -1.66 -8.15 4.84
CA HIS A 152 -0.77 -7.04 5.24
C HIS A 152 -1.15 -5.70 4.62
N GLU A 153 -1.39 -5.64 3.31
CA GLU A 153 -1.73 -4.39 2.61
C GLU A 153 -3.11 -3.82 3.00
N GLU A 154 -4.01 -4.65 3.50
CA GLU A 154 -5.30 -4.18 4.03
C GLU A 154 -5.12 -3.52 5.39
N ASN A 155 -4.28 -4.10 6.24
CA ASN A 155 -3.97 -3.59 7.57
C ASN A 155 -3.15 -2.29 7.50
N PHE A 156 -2.20 -2.18 6.57
CA PHE A 156 -1.34 -1.01 6.38
C PHE A 156 -2.12 0.29 6.16
N ASN A 157 -3.30 0.23 5.57
CA ASN A 157 -4.15 1.41 5.31
C ASN A 157 -5.47 1.42 6.10
N ALA A 158 -5.67 0.48 7.03
CA ALA A 158 -6.92 0.37 7.77
C ALA A 158 -7.25 1.65 8.55
N LEU A 159 -6.25 2.24 9.21
CA LEU A 159 -6.44 3.51 9.94
C LEU A 159 -6.84 4.65 9.00
N ASN A 160 -6.19 4.81 7.86
CA ASN A 160 -6.53 5.87 6.90
C ASN A 160 -7.90 5.66 6.25
N LYS A 161 -8.32 4.39 6.09
CA LYS A 161 -9.58 4.02 5.44
C LYS A 161 -10.77 4.08 6.39
N TYR A 162 -10.57 3.71 7.66
CA TYR A 162 -11.66 3.56 8.63
C TYR A 162 -11.58 4.50 9.84
N ALA A 163 -10.48 5.24 10.01
CA ALA A 163 -10.30 6.19 11.10
C ALA A 163 -10.07 7.62 10.58
N ARG A 164 -10.41 8.59 11.42
CA ARG A 164 -10.15 10.02 11.17
C ARG A 164 -8.92 10.44 11.94
N ASN A 165 -7.93 11.03 11.28
CA ASN A 165 -6.75 11.59 11.95
C ASN A 165 -7.13 12.92 12.61
N LEU A 166 -7.45 12.88 13.91
CA LEU A 166 -7.85 14.06 14.67
C LEU A 166 -6.73 15.08 14.79
N ASN A 167 -5.46 14.66 14.81
CA ASN A 167 -4.34 15.59 14.86
C ASN A 167 -4.23 16.43 13.57
N SER A 168 -4.45 15.83 12.40
CA SER A 168 -4.51 16.57 11.13
C SER A 168 -5.68 17.55 11.11
N LEU A 169 -6.86 17.12 11.54
CA LEU A 169 -8.04 17.97 11.62
C LEU A 169 -7.84 19.15 12.58
N ALA A 170 -7.14 18.93 13.68
CA ALA A 170 -6.80 19.98 14.64
C ALA A 170 -5.81 21.00 14.06
N LYS A 171 -4.79 20.54 13.31
CA LYS A 171 -3.84 21.41 12.58
C LYS A 171 -4.56 22.29 11.54
N ASP A 172 -5.52 21.70 10.84
CA ASP A 172 -6.32 22.39 9.83
C ASP A 172 -7.39 23.33 10.43
N GLY A 173 -7.51 23.39 11.77
CA GLY A 173 -8.56 24.19 12.44
C GLY A 173 -9.98 23.66 12.24
N LYS A 174 -10.15 22.41 11.83
CA LYS A 174 -11.46 21.79 11.51
C LYS A 174 -12.15 21.13 12.70
N LEU A 175 -11.57 21.21 13.91
CA LEU A 175 -12.18 20.71 15.14
C LEU A 175 -12.76 21.84 15.96
N ASP A 176 -13.97 21.65 16.46
CA ASP A 176 -14.62 22.59 17.35
C ASP A 176 -13.88 22.74 18.69
N PRO A 177 -13.94 23.92 19.33
CA PRO A 177 -13.37 24.11 20.66
C PRO A 177 -14.14 23.27 21.70
N VAL A 178 -13.41 22.51 22.48
CA VAL A 178 -14.00 21.73 23.59
C VAL A 178 -13.97 22.60 24.84
N ILE A 179 -15.16 22.89 25.41
CA ILE A 179 -15.34 23.74 26.57
C ILE A 179 -15.81 22.90 27.76
N GLY A 180 -15.26 23.15 28.94
CA GLY A 180 -15.72 22.54 30.19
C GLY A 180 -15.30 21.06 30.38
N ARG A 181 -14.25 20.60 29.67
CA ARG A 181 -13.70 19.22 29.77
C ARG A 181 -12.21 19.20 30.08
N ASP A 182 -11.65 20.26 30.63
CA ASP A 182 -10.21 20.37 30.87
C ASP A 182 -9.69 19.35 31.88
N ASP A 183 -10.49 19.02 32.90
CA ASP A 183 -10.10 18.07 33.93
C ASP A 183 -10.07 16.62 33.40
N GLU A 184 -11.06 16.23 32.61
CA GLU A 184 -11.10 14.91 31.97
C GLU A 184 -9.96 14.76 30.96
N ILE A 185 -9.69 15.76 30.13
CA ILE A 185 -8.58 15.77 29.18
C ILE A 185 -7.25 15.69 29.91
N ARG A 186 -7.05 16.43 31.01
CA ARG A 186 -5.86 16.38 31.84
C ARG A 186 -5.66 14.98 32.41
N ARG A 187 -6.74 14.35 32.91
CA ARG A 187 -6.68 13.00 33.47
C ARG A 187 -6.34 11.95 32.40
N VAL A 188 -6.90 12.05 31.20
CA VAL A 188 -6.53 11.19 30.07
C VAL A 188 -5.06 11.33 29.73
N LEU A 189 -4.53 12.55 29.63
CA LEU A 189 -3.10 12.81 29.41
C LEU A 189 -2.22 12.19 30.48
N GLN A 190 -2.59 12.35 31.76
CA GLN A 190 -1.86 11.74 32.87
C GLN A 190 -1.81 10.20 32.80
N ILE A 191 -2.89 9.57 32.30
CA ILE A 191 -2.92 8.11 32.13
C ILE A 191 -2.04 7.71 30.95
N LEU A 192 -2.14 8.39 29.80
CA LEU A 192 -1.37 8.11 28.59
C LEU A 192 0.15 8.26 28.78
N THR A 193 0.59 9.14 29.69
CA THR A 193 2.02 9.37 29.99
C THR A 193 2.62 8.36 30.98
N ARG A 194 1.83 7.43 31.51
CA ARG A 194 2.34 6.37 32.41
C ARG A 194 3.19 5.36 31.63
N ARG A 195 4.20 4.78 32.28
CA ARG A 195 5.01 3.69 31.71
C ARG A 195 4.23 2.39 31.51
N THR A 196 3.24 2.14 32.36
CA THR A 196 2.38 0.94 32.34
C THR A 196 0.95 1.36 32.64
N LYS A 197 -0.04 0.55 32.27
CA LYS A 197 -1.49 0.84 32.47
C LYS A 197 -1.90 2.20 31.88
N ASN A 198 -1.42 2.47 30.68
CA ASN A 198 -1.62 3.73 29.95
C ASN A 198 -2.81 3.71 28.98
N ASN A 199 -3.75 2.79 29.17
CA ASN A 199 -4.95 2.66 28.33
C ASN A 199 -6.16 3.28 29.04
N PRO A 200 -6.51 4.56 28.81
CA PRO A 200 -7.69 5.18 29.40
C PRO A 200 -8.97 4.66 28.71
N ILE A 201 -10.01 4.45 29.50
CA ILE A 201 -11.35 4.10 29.03
C ILE A 201 -12.29 5.22 29.45
N LEU A 202 -13.07 5.76 28.48
CA LEU A 202 -14.12 6.76 28.72
C LEU A 202 -15.47 6.05 28.81
N ILE A 203 -16.11 6.11 29.99
CA ILE A 203 -17.39 5.50 30.27
C ILE A 203 -18.43 6.63 30.49
N GLY A 204 -19.62 6.44 29.95
CA GLY A 204 -20.72 7.39 30.12
C GLY A 204 -21.86 7.10 29.14
N GLU A 205 -23.00 7.73 29.36
CA GLU A 205 -24.17 7.58 28.49
C GLU A 205 -23.95 8.12 27.07
N PRO A 206 -24.75 7.72 26.08
CA PRO A 206 -24.72 8.34 24.75
C PRO A 206 -24.92 9.87 24.84
N GLY A 207 -24.20 10.62 24.02
CA GLY A 207 -24.36 12.09 23.95
C GLY A 207 -23.61 12.93 25.00
N VAL A 208 -22.99 12.33 26.02
CA VAL A 208 -22.28 13.09 27.08
C VAL A 208 -20.93 13.69 26.65
N GLY A 209 -20.56 13.60 25.38
CA GLY A 209 -19.36 14.25 24.85
C GLY A 209 -18.05 13.42 24.96
N LYS A 210 -18.11 12.08 24.99
CA LYS A 210 -16.91 11.23 25.02
C LYS A 210 -15.97 11.47 23.83
N THR A 211 -16.53 11.67 22.64
CA THR A 211 -15.77 11.99 21.42
C THR A 211 -15.11 13.36 21.50
N ALA A 212 -15.78 14.35 22.10
CA ALA A 212 -15.23 15.68 22.30
C ALA A 212 -13.93 15.66 23.14
N ILE A 213 -13.81 14.74 24.10
CA ILE A 213 -12.57 14.57 24.88
C ILE A 213 -11.40 14.14 23.97
N ALA A 214 -11.63 13.24 23.00
CA ALA A 214 -10.60 12.84 22.05
C ALA A 214 -10.21 14.00 21.10
N GLU A 215 -11.17 14.80 20.67
CA GLU A 215 -10.92 16.00 19.86
C GLU A 215 -10.17 17.09 20.64
N GLY A 216 -10.54 17.30 21.91
CA GLY A 216 -9.83 18.19 22.82
C GLY A 216 -8.39 17.74 23.10
N LEU A 217 -8.17 16.43 23.23
CA LEU A 217 -6.84 15.84 23.37
C LEU A 217 -5.99 16.12 22.13
N ALA A 218 -6.51 15.88 20.93
CA ALA A 218 -5.81 16.16 19.66
C ALA A 218 -5.39 17.63 19.55
N ARG A 219 -6.25 18.55 19.95
CA ARG A 219 -5.91 19.99 19.99
C ARG A 219 -4.83 20.33 21.01
N LYS A 220 -4.74 19.62 22.15
CA LYS A 220 -3.67 19.83 23.16
C LYS A 220 -2.34 19.24 22.71
N ILE A 221 -2.34 18.18 21.91
CA ILE A 221 -1.12 17.56 21.35
C ILE A 221 -0.44 18.48 20.31
N ILE A 222 -1.22 19.32 19.61
CA ILE A 222 -0.73 20.16 18.51
C ILE A 222 -0.29 21.56 18.98
N LYS A 223 -0.78 22.00 20.13
CA LYS A 223 -0.34 23.25 20.78
C LYS A 223 1.02 23.11 21.42
#